data_cde784a34ab511308207c3a318cc6f1e
#
_entry.id   cde784a34ab511308207c3a318cc6f1e
#
_cell.length_a   1.000
_cell.length_b   1.000
_cell.length_c   1.000
_cell.angle_alpha   90.00
_cell.angle_beta   90.00
_cell.angle_gamma   90.00
#
_symmetry.space_group_name_H-M   'P 1'
#
loop_
_entity.id
_entity.type
_entity.pdbx_description
1 polymer ?
#
loop_
_entity_poly.entity_id
_entity_poly.type
_entity_poly.pdbx_seq_one_letter_code
_entity_poly.pdbx_strand_id
1 'polypeptide(L)'
;EAIELSLIAKYLGYKCILLGSPPYSQPTQEESAQFFLNIAQKVQIPIMMYNFPEKMAFEIKEPFLKKVMSNKFFTSIKHNSPNPAMIRHFALNYPSLQIACGNDLQFLEFCTWGSVSWVGGMSNCFPQLHIEIYKNAIINKNSDKARNRLLKLKQIIDYVISISKYTQSVKFIMEELGLCNELCRPPYLNLNL
;
A
#
# COMPACT_ATOMS: atom_id res chain seq x y z
N GLU A 1 -7.57 -17.49 11.77
CA GLU A 1 -6.50 -16.50 11.94
C GLU A 1 -6.91 -15.11 11.43
N ALA A 2 -7.16 -14.87 10.10
CA ALA A 2 -7.47 -13.54 9.56
C ALA A 2 -8.70 -12.90 10.24
N ILE A 3 -9.80 -13.64 10.41
CA ILE A 3 -10.98 -13.16 11.14
C ILE A 3 -10.65 -12.84 12.60
N GLU A 4 -9.92 -13.69 13.26
CA GLU A 4 -9.54 -13.54 14.67
C GLU A 4 -8.69 -12.26 14.88
N LEU A 5 -7.63 -12.10 14.08
CA LEU A 5 -6.78 -10.90 14.13
C LEU A 5 -7.58 -9.63 13.81
N SER A 6 -8.51 -9.71 12.86
CA SER A 6 -9.37 -8.58 12.51
C SER A 6 -10.36 -8.22 13.63
N LEU A 7 -10.87 -9.22 14.37
CA LEU A 7 -11.72 -9.00 15.55
C LEU A 7 -10.92 -8.39 16.71
N ILE A 8 -9.68 -8.84 16.91
CA ILE A 8 -8.76 -8.22 17.89
C ILE A 8 -8.50 -6.75 17.51
N ALA A 9 -8.21 -6.46 16.24
CA ALA A 9 -8.02 -5.09 15.77
C ALA A 9 -9.28 -4.23 16.04
N LYS A 10 -10.47 -4.75 15.75
CA LYS A 10 -11.74 -4.08 16.07
C LYS A 10 -11.88 -3.82 17.57
N TYR A 11 -11.62 -4.82 18.40
CA TYR A 11 -11.69 -4.69 19.86
C TYR A 11 -10.73 -3.63 20.39
N LEU A 12 -9.52 -3.54 19.82
CA LEU A 12 -8.52 -2.51 20.14
C LEU A 12 -8.86 -1.12 19.59
N GLY A 13 -10.01 -0.95 18.91
CA GLY A 13 -10.50 0.33 18.44
C GLY A 13 -9.99 0.78 17.07
N TYR A 14 -9.32 -0.10 16.31
CA TYR A 14 -8.97 0.19 14.92
C TYR A 14 -10.21 0.42 14.08
N LYS A 15 -10.17 1.46 13.24
CA LYS A 15 -11.33 1.88 12.42
C LYS A 15 -11.34 1.27 11.03
N CYS A 16 -10.24 0.64 10.62
CA CYS A 16 -10.06 0.00 9.33
C CYS A 16 -9.00 -1.10 9.46
N ILE A 17 -9.11 -2.15 8.66
CA ILE A 17 -8.06 -3.16 8.49
C ILE A 17 -7.55 -3.14 7.06
N LEU A 18 -6.26 -3.45 6.88
CA LEU A 18 -5.65 -3.70 5.58
C LEU A 18 -5.64 -5.22 5.35
N LEU A 19 -6.30 -5.67 4.28
CA LEU A 19 -6.49 -7.09 3.98
C LEU A 19 -5.96 -7.42 2.59
N GLY A 20 -5.03 -8.37 2.52
CA GLY A 20 -4.53 -8.96 1.27
C GLY A 20 -5.17 -10.32 0.97
N SER A 21 -5.09 -10.74 -0.29
CA SER A 21 -5.42 -12.12 -0.66
C SER A 21 -4.47 -13.10 0.04
N PRO A 22 -4.90 -14.33 0.35
CA PRO A 22 -4.02 -15.34 0.91
C PRO A 22 -2.79 -15.55 0.01
N PRO A 23 -1.57 -15.35 0.54
CA PRO A 23 -0.35 -15.59 -0.22
C PRO A 23 -0.13 -17.10 -0.46
N TYR A 24 0.76 -17.46 -1.35
CA TYR A 24 1.17 -18.83 -1.67
C TYR A 24 0.14 -19.67 -2.43
N SER A 25 -1.12 -19.77 -1.95
CA SER A 25 -2.16 -20.62 -2.53
C SER A 25 -2.69 -20.15 -3.89
N GLN A 26 -2.39 -18.90 -4.28
CA GLN A 26 -2.79 -18.29 -5.54
C GLN A 26 -4.28 -18.49 -5.87
N PRO A 27 -5.19 -18.05 -5.02
CA PRO A 27 -6.61 -18.28 -5.22
C PRO A 27 -7.13 -17.59 -6.48
N THR A 28 -8.21 -18.11 -7.03
CA THR A 28 -8.95 -17.45 -8.11
C THR A 28 -9.58 -16.13 -7.64
N GLN A 29 -10.05 -15.30 -8.58
CA GLN A 29 -10.76 -14.05 -8.24
C GLN A 29 -12.02 -14.34 -7.39
N GLU A 30 -12.71 -15.45 -7.69
CA GLU A 30 -13.88 -15.92 -6.97
C GLU A 30 -13.55 -16.29 -5.52
N GLU A 31 -12.57 -17.17 -5.33
CA GLU A 31 -12.16 -17.66 -4.01
C GLU A 31 -11.65 -16.52 -3.13
N SER A 32 -10.85 -15.59 -3.70
CA SER A 32 -10.43 -14.39 -3.00
C SER A 32 -11.61 -13.51 -2.61
N ALA A 33 -12.56 -13.27 -3.52
CA ALA A 33 -13.72 -12.46 -3.22
C ALA A 33 -14.55 -13.07 -2.07
N GLN A 34 -14.76 -14.39 -2.09
CA GLN A 34 -15.47 -15.09 -1.03
C GLN A 34 -14.72 -15.02 0.31
N PHE A 35 -13.39 -15.14 0.30
CA PHE A 35 -12.56 -14.96 1.50
C PHE A 35 -12.75 -13.55 2.10
N PHE A 36 -12.69 -12.50 1.27
CA PHE A 36 -12.89 -11.13 1.72
C PHE A 36 -14.30 -10.89 2.24
N LEU A 37 -15.33 -11.39 1.55
CA LEU A 37 -16.74 -11.27 1.98
C LEU A 37 -17.00 -11.96 3.32
N ASN A 38 -16.43 -13.15 3.54
CA ASN A 38 -16.54 -13.86 4.82
C ASN A 38 -15.92 -13.06 5.97
N ILE A 39 -14.77 -12.42 5.74
CA ILE A 39 -14.15 -11.56 6.77
C ILE A 39 -15.03 -10.33 7.02
N ALA A 40 -15.48 -9.64 5.98
CA ALA A 40 -16.33 -8.47 6.11
C ALA A 40 -17.62 -8.76 6.89
N GLN A 41 -18.25 -9.91 6.63
CA GLN A 41 -19.45 -10.35 7.34
C GLN A 41 -19.22 -10.56 8.84
N LYS A 42 -18.07 -11.13 9.21
CA LYS A 42 -17.73 -11.44 10.61
C LYS A 42 -17.22 -10.23 11.38
N VAL A 43 -16.43 -9.40 10.74
CA VAL A 43 -15.69 -8.32 11.41
C VAL A 43 -16.47 -7.01 11.44
N GLN A 44 -17.14 -6.65 10.35
CA GLN A 44 -18.01 -5.47 10.24
C GLN A 44 -17.32 -4.15 10.58
N ILE A 45 -16.10 -3.94 10.06
CA ILE A 45 -15.41 -2.66 10.03
C ILE A 45 -14.87 -2.39 8.60
N PRO A 46 -14.58 -1.16 8.24
CA PRO A 46 -13.99 -0.82 6.95
C PRO A 46 -12.77 -1.67 6.62
N ILE A 47 -12.66 -2.07 5.37
CA ILE A 47 -11.55 -2.86 4.83
C ILE A 47 -10.89 -2.09 3.71
N MET A 48 -9.60 -1.84 3.85
CA MET A 48 -8.71 -1.44 2.77
C MET A 48 -8.17 -2.70 2.10
N MET A 49 -8.52 -2.92 0.86
CA MET A 49 -8.00 -4.05 0.08
C MET A 49 -6.55 -3.82 -0.28
N TYR A 50 -5.69 -4.82 -0.14
CA TYR A 50 -4.27 -4.73 -0.50
C TYR A 50 -4.02 -5.40 -1.84
N ASN A 51 -3.71 -4.61 -2.84
CA ASN A 51 -3.36 -5.07 -4.18
C ASN A 51 -1.87 -4.83 -4.45
N PHE A 52 -1.07 -5.88 -4.27
CA PHE A 52 0.37 -5.88 -4.55
C PHE A 52 0.74 -7.18 -5.26
N PRO A 53 0.53 -7.27 -6.59
CA PRO A 53 0.68 -8.51 -7.35
C PRO A 53 2.04 -9.19 -7.18
N GLU A 54 3.12 -8.42 -7.17
CA GLU A 54 4.48 -8.94 -7.05
C GLU A 54 4.74 -9.68 -5.71
N LYS A 55 4.06 -9.28 -4.63
CA LYS A 55 4.25 -9.89 -3.30
C LYS A 55 3.18 -10.89 -2.95
N MET A 56 1.96 -10.68 -3.46
CA MET A 56 0.82 -11.53 -3.13
C MET A 56 0.60 -12.65 -4.13
N ALA A 57 1.27 -12.62 -5.30
CA ALA A 57 1.00 -13.50 -6.46
C ALA A 57 -0.50 -13.50 -6.85
N PHE A 58 -1.20 -12.41 -6.55
CA PHE A 58 -2.61 -12.19 -6.82
C PHE A 58 -2.83 -10.72 -7.18
N GLU A 59 -3.46 -10.47 -8.31
CA GLU A 59 -3.89 -9.13 -8.73
C GLU A 59 -5.40 -9.01 -8.63
N ILE A 60 -5.88 -8.00 -7.92
CA ILE A 60 -7.31 -7.66 -7.87
C ILE A 60 -7.75 -7.18 -9.26
N LYS A 61 -8.70 -7.92 -9.87
CA LYS A 61 -9.27 -7.64 -11.18
C LYS A 61 -10.78 -7.42 -11.11
N GLU A 62 -11.37 -7.09 -12.25
CA GLU A 62 -12.79 -6.79 -12.39
C GLU A 62 -13.72 -7.89 -11.80
N PRO A 63 -13.49 -9.22 -12.01
CA PRO A 63 -14.38 -10.23 -11.45
C PRO A 63 -14.43 -10.23 -9.92
N PHE A 64 -13.30 -9.93 -9.25
CA PHE A 64 -13.25 -9.76 -7.80
C PHE A 64 -14.02 -8.50 -7.38
N LEU A 65 -13.75 -7.36 -8.01
CA LEU A 65 -14.38 -6.08 -7.64
C LEU A 65 -15.90 -6.14 -7.79
N LYS A 66 -16.42 -6.69 -8.88
CA LYS A 66 -17.86 -6.86 -9.08
C LYS A 66 -18.55 -7.59 -7.94
N LYS A 67 -17.87 -8.51 -7.26
CA LYS A 67 -18.41 -9.27 -6.15
C LYS A 67 -18.36 -8.52 -4.82
N VAL A 68 -17.24 -7.83 -4.55
CA VAL A 68 -17.04 -7.23 -3.24
C VAL A 68 -17.58 -5.81 -3.13
N MET A 69 -17.62 -5.04 -4.21
CA MET A 69 -17.95 -3.60 -4.16
C MET A 69 -19.41 -3.28 -3.81
N SER A 70 -20.32 -4.24 -3.86
CA SER A 70 -21.68 -4.08 -3.32
C SER A 70 -21.73 -4.10 -1.79
N ASN A 71 -20.66 -4.54 -1.13
CA ASN A 71 -20.57 -4.59 0.32
C ASN A 71 -19.93 -3.32 0.87
N LYS A 72 -20.64 -2.59 1.71
CA LYS A 72 -20.26 -1.28 2.28
C LYS A 72 -18.94 -1.24 3.06
N PHE A 73 -18.41 -2.39 3.44
CA PHE A 73 -17.16 -2.46 4.21
C PHE A 73 -15.90 -2.34 3.33
N PHE A 74 -15.98 -2.56 2.01
CA PHE A 74 -14.85 -2.35 1.11
C PHE A 74 -14.78 -0.89 0.67
N THR A 75 -14.09 -0.07 1.44
CA THR A 75 -14.07 1.39 1.29
C THR A 75 -12.86 1.90 0.53
N SER A 76 -11.78 1.15 0.50
CA SER A 76 -10.51 1.61 -0.06
C SER A 76 -9.63 0.47 -0.58
N ILE A 77 -8.65 0.84 -1.41
CA ILE A 77 -7.65 -0.08 -1.94
C ILE A 77 -6.27 0.56 -1.84
N LYS A 78 -5.33 -0.12 -1.19
CA LYS A 78 -3.90 0.19 -1.31
C LYS A 78 -3.36 -0.54 -2.53
N HIS A 79 -2.96 0.22 -3.54
CA HIS A 79 -2.48 -0.33 -4.80
C HIS A 79 -0.99 -0.08 -4.97
N ASN A 80 -0.26 -1.15 -5.22
CA ASN A 80 1.15 -1.14 -5.57
C ASN A 80 1.37 -2.07 -6.76
N SER A 81 1.30 -1.52 -7.96
CA SER A 81 1.53 -2.24 -9.21
C SER A 81 2.25 -1.31 -10.19
N PRO A 82 3.14 -1.84 -11.01
CA PRO A 82 3.80 -1.07 -12.06
C PRO A 82 2.82 -0.63 -13.17
N ASN A 83 1.60 -1.15 -13.19
CA ASN A 83 0.60 -0.84 -14.22
C ASN A 83 -0.25 0.39 -13.84
N PRO A 84 0.04 1.59 -14.36
CA PRO A 84 -0.73 2.81 -14.05
C PRO A 84 -2.17 2.78 -14.61
N ALA A 85 -2.46 1.92 -15.59
CA ALA A 85 -3.81 1.79 -16.14
C ALA A 85 -4.83 1.30 -15.11
N MET A 86 -4.39 0.53 -14.11
CA MET A 86 -5.25 0.06 -13.04
C MET A 86 -5.74 1.19 -12.13
N ILE A 87 -4.90 2.20 -11.87
CA ILE A 87 -5.29 3.37 -11.08
C ILE A 87 -6.45 4.09 -11.76
N ARG A 88 -6.30 4.35 -13.06
CA ARG A 88 -7.34 4.95 -13.89
C ARG A 88 -8.61 4.09 -13.92
N HIS A 89 -8.46 2.77 -14.06
CA HIS A 89 -9.60 1.85 -14.05
C HIS A 89 -10.39 1.94 -12.74
N PHE A 90 -9.73 1.92 -11.59
CA PHE A 90 -10.39 2.07 -10.29
C PHE A 90 -11.09 3.43 -10.17
N ALA A 91 -10.41 4.52 -10.52
CA ALA A 91 -10.97 5.87 -10.39
C ALA A 91 -12.22 6.08 -11.26
N LEU A 92 -12.23 5.54 -12.47
CA LEU A 92 -13.34 5.73 -13.42
C LEU A 92 -14.53 4.78 -13.15
N ASN A 93 -14.27 3.54 -12.79
CA ASN A 93 -15.33 2.53 -12.68
C ASN A 93 -15.83 2.31 -11.24
N TYR A 94 -15.05 2.74 -10.24
CA TYR A 94 -15.38 2.59 -8.81
C TYR A 94 -15.16 3.92 -8.06
N PRO A 95 -15.93 4.99 -8.37
CA PRO A 95 -15.70 6.33 -7.83
C PRO A 95 -15.86 6.43 -6.31
N SER A 96 -16.56 5.47 -5.68
CA SER A 96 -16.68 5.39 -4.22
C SER A 96 -15.48 4.71 -3.55
N LEU A 97 -14.61 4.04 -4.32
CA LEU A 97 -13.42 3.36 -3.81
C LEU A 97 -12.28 4.34 -3.62
N GLN A 98 -11.87 4.58 -2.40
CA GLN A 98 -10.70 5.41 -2.12
C GLN A 98 -9.42 4.68 -2.50
N ILE A 99 -8.59 5.29 -3.33
CA ILE A 99 -7.33 4.70 -3.79
C ILE A 99 -6.19 5.27 -2.96
N ALA A 100 -5.41 4.38 -2.30
CA ALA A 100 -4.18 4.74 -1.61
C ALA A 100 -2.97 4.27 -2.44
N CYS A 101 -2.01 5.17 -2.67
CA CYS A 101 -0.76 4.83 -3.30
C CYS A 101 0.08 3.94 -2.38
N GLY A 102 0.47 2.75 -2.85
CA GLY A 102 1.34 1.81 -2.14
C GLY A 102 2.80 1.85 -2.58
N ASN A 103 3.12 2.65 -3.60
CA ASN A 103 4.45 2.75 -4.20
C ASN A 103 5.14 4.06 -3.78
N ASP A 104 6.42 3.97 -3.43
CA ASP A 104 7.17 5.14 -2.94
C ASP A 104 7.41 6.21 -4.02
N LEU A 105 7.36 5.87 -5.32
CA LEU A 105 7.66 6.80 -6.42
C LEU A 105 6.46 7.23 -7.26
N GLN A 106 5.32 6.55 -7.13
CA GLN A 106 4.16 6.78 -8.01
C GLN A 106 3.08 7.71 -7.42
N PHE A 107 3.35 8.35 -6.29
CA PHE A 107 2.31 9.13 -5.60
C PHE A 107 1.71 10.25 -6.47
N LEU A 108 2.52 10.92 -7.28
CA LEU A 108 2.03 12.01 -8.14
C LEU A 108 1.11 11.50 -9.24
N GLU A 109 1.39 10.33 -9.81
CA GLU A 109 0.51 9.66 -10.79
C GLU A 109 -0.84 9.31 -10.14
N PHE A 110 -0.80 8.82 -8.90
CA PHE A 110 -2.02 8.54 -8.15
C PHE A 110 -2.84 9.81 -7.88
N CYS A 111 -2.18 10.94 -7.59
CA CYS A 111 -2.86 12.23 -7.38
C CYS A 111 -3.63 12.69 -8.63
N THR A 112 -3.13 12.40 -9.85
CA THR A 112 -3.85 12.76 -11.09
C THR A 112 -5.19 12.06 -11.22
N TRP A 113 -5.38 10.93 -10.53
CA TRP A 113 -6.61 10.14 -10.50
C TRP A 113 -7.36 10.27 -9.17
N GLY A 114 -7.11 11.35 -8.43
CA GLY A 114 -7.88 11.72 -7.23
C GLY A 114 -7.45 11.03 -5.94
N SER A 115 -6.36 10.28 -5.93
CA SER A 115 -5.84 9.74 -4.69
C SER A 115 -5.32 10.85 -3.76
N VAL A 116 -5.69 10.76 -2.50
CA VAL A 116 -5.24 11.67 -1.43
C VAL A 116 -4.54 10.90 -0.30
N SER A 117 -4.15 9.66 -0.55
CA SER A 117 -3.55 8.78 0.46
C SER A 117 -2.29 8.10 -0.07
N TRP A 118 -1.26 8.07 0.77
CA TRP A 118 0.03 7.46 0.44
C TRP A 118 0.55 6.61 1.61
N VAL A 119 0.84 5.33 1.34
CA VAL A 119 1.33 4.36 2.32
C VAL A 119 2.65 3.78 1.80
N GLY A 120 3.70 4.56 1.87
CA GLY A 120 5.03 4.22 1.39
C GLY A 120 5.94 3.70 2.52
N GLY A 121 6.83 2.75 2.22
CA GLY A 121 7.77 2.19 3.19
C GLY A 121 8.91 3.14 3.53
N MET A 122 9.39 3.91 2.55
CA MET A 122 10.47 4.88 2.75
C MET A 122 10.09 6.07 3.64
N SER A 123 8.80 6.24 3.93
CA SER A 123 8.34 7.24 4.90
C SER A 123 8.82 6.98 6.33
N ASN A 124 9.23 5.74 6.64
CA ASN A 124 9.88 5.42 7.92
C ASN A 124 11.28 6.06 8.04
N CYS A 125 11.99 6.22 6.91
CA CYS A 125 13.32 6.82 6.87
C CYS A 125 13.26 8.35 6.68
N PHE A 126 12.37 8.79 5.78
CA PHE A 126 12.32 10.19 5.34
C PHE A 126 10.92 10.80 5.48
N PRO A 127 10.34 10.83 6.71
CA PRO A 127 8.95 11.31 6.91
C PRO A 127 8.76 12.76 6.48
N GLN A 128 9.73 13.63 6.75
CA GLN A 128 9.63 15.05 6.38
C GLN A 128 9.56 15.27 4.88
N LEU A 129 10.37 14.52 4.12
CA LEU A 129 10.35 14.60 2.66
C LEU A 129 9.01 14.11 2.09
N HIS A 130 8.45 13.02 2.64
CA HIS A 130 7.12 12.53 2.26
C HIS A 130 6.02 13.55 2.57
N ILE A 131 6.08 14.19 3.74
CA ILE A 131 5.14 15.27 4.13
C ILE A 131 5.27 16.46 3.18
N GLU A 132 6.48 16.85 2.78
CA GLU A 132 6.67 17.96 1.83
C GLU A 132 6.12 17.62 0.45
N ILE A 133 6.34 16.40 -0.05
CA ILE A 133 5.78 15.93 -1.33
C ILE A 133 4.26 15.97 -1.24
N TYR A 134 3.68 15.36 -0.21
CA TYR A 134 2.25 15.33 0.04
C TYR A 134 1.63 16.73 0.10
N LYS A 135 2.18 17.62 0.93
CA LYS A 135 1.68 19.00 1.07
C LYS A 135 1.72 19.74 -0.27
N ASN A 136 2.79 19.61 -1.04
CA ASN A 136 2.88 20.30 -2.33
C ASN A 136 1.92 19.69 -3.36
N ALA A 137 1.75 18.36 -3.40
CA ALA A 137 0.86 17.71 -4.34
C ALA A 137 -0.64 17.97 -4.02
N ILE A 138 -1.04 17.80 -2.77
CA ILE A 138 -2.45 17.79 -2.36
C ILE A 138 -2.95 19.14 -1.85
N ILE A 139 -2.19 19.76 -0.95
CA ILE A 139 -2.64 20.97 -0.25
C ILE A 139 -2.34 22.22 -1.10
N ASN A 140 -1.08 22.39 -1.46
CA ASN A 140 -0.60 23.56 -2.20
C ASN A 140 -0.88 23.49 -3.70
N LYS A 141 -1.23 22.31 -4.23
CA LYS A 141 -1.44 22.05 -5.67
C LYS A 141 -0.28 22.52 -6.55
N ASN A 142 0.94 22.41 -6.04
CA ASN A 142 2.18 22.77 -6.72
C ASN A 142 2.92 21.52 -7.19
N SER A 143 2.51 21.01 -8.36
CA SER A 143 3.03 19.77 -8.93
C SER A 143 4.54 19.83 -9.21
N ASP A 144 5.07 20.98 -9.64
CA ASP A 144 6.51 21.12 -9.93
C ASP A 144 7.35 20.98 -8.67
N LYS A 145 6.91 21.62 -7.59
CA LYS A 145 7.59 21.54 -6.31
C LYS A 145 7.50 20.13 -5.72
N ALA A 146 6.34 19.48 -5.84
CA ALA A 146 6.15 18.09 -5.43
C ALA A 146 7.08 17.16 -6.22
N ARG A 147 7.14 17.32 -7.56
CA ARG A 147 8.02 16.53 -8.44
C ARG A 147 9.49 16.71 -8.09
N ASN A 148 9.94 17.95 -7.88
CA ASN A 148 11.33 18.23 -7.52
C ASN A 148 11.73 17.57 -6.19
N ARG A 149 10.80 17.47 -5.24
CA ARG A 149 11.02 16.75 -3.98
C ARG A 149 11.01 15.22 -4.19
N LEU A 150 10.11 14.70 -5.01
CA LEU A 150 10.06 13.28 -5.34
C LEU A 150 11.34 12.81 -6.06
N LEU A 151 11.94 13.64 -6.92
CA LEU A 151 13.21 13.33 -7.58
C LEU A 151 14.38 13.14 -6.59
N LYS A 152 14.38 13.84 -5.46
CA LYS A 152 15.36 13.61 -4.39
C LYS A 152 15.17 12.25 -3.73
N LEU A 153 13.92 11.89 -3.46
CA LEU A 153 13.58 10.58 -2.90
C LEU A 153 13.92 9.45 -3.90
N LYS A 154 13.68 9.68 -5.18
CA LYS A 154 13.94 8.72 -6.25
C LYS A 154 15.39 8.26 -6.29
N GLN A 155 16.35 9.16 -6.12
CA GLN A 155 17.79 8.81 -6.14
C GLN A 155 18.13 7.74 -5.08
N ILE A 156 17.54 7.85 -3.89
CA ILE A 156 17.74 6.89 -2.80
C ILE A 156 17.01 5.58 -3.11
N ILE A 157 15.76 5.68 -3.56
CA ILE A 157 14.92 4.50 -3.84
C ILE A 157 15.49 3.69 -4.99
N ASP A 158 15.98 4.32 -6.06
CA ASP A 158 16.61 3.63 -7.19
C ASP A 158 17.79 2.76 -6.72
N TYR A 159 18.62 3.28 -5.81
CA TYR A 159 19.70 2.51 -5.22
C TYR A 159 19.17 1.32 -4.41
N VAL A 160 18.20 1.56 -3.53
CA VAL A 160 17.57 0.51 -2.69
C VAL A 160 16.93 -0.59 -3.54
N ILE A 161 16.29 -0.22 -4.65
CA ILE A 161 15.68 -1.18 -5.59
C ILE A 161 16.77 -1.97 -6.33
N SER A 162 17.85 -1.31 -6.75
CA SER A 162 18.93 -1.95 -7.53
C SER A 162 19.60 -3.10 -6.80
N ILE A 163 19.69 -3.03 -5.48
CA ILE A 163 20.24 -4.11 -4.65
C ILE A 163 19.21 -5.17 -4.24
N SER A 164 17.95 -5.01 -4.64
CA SER A 164 16.84 -5.96 -4.39
C SER A 164 16.62 -6.34 -2.91
N LYS A 165 17.04 -5.47 -1.97
CA LYS A 165 16.98 -5.69 -0.52
C LYS A 165 16.20 -4.59 0.20
N TYR A 166 14.99 -4.29 -0.27
CA TYR A 166 14.19 -3.15 0.21
C TYR A 166 14.05 -3.11 1.74
N THR A 167 13.60 -4.21 2.37
CA THR A 167 13.37 -4.24 3.82
C THR A 167 14.65 -4.04 4.61
N GLN A 168 15.73 -4.71 4.21
CA GLN A 168 17.04 -4.59 4.84
C GLN A 168 17.58 -3.16 4.70
N SER A 169 17.43 -2.55 3.52
CA SER A 169 17.88 -1.18 3.27
C SER A 169 17.12 -0.17 4.13
N VAL A 170 15.78 -0.32 4.24
CA VAL A 170 14.98 0.53 5.13
C VAL A 170 15.46 0.41 6.58
N LYS A 171 15.70 -0.81 7.07
CA LYS A 171 16.18 -1.05 8.43
C LYS A 171 17.56 -0.47 8.67
N PHE A 172 18.48 -0.67 7.73
CA PHE A 172 19.82 -0.09 7.77
C PHE A 172 19.78 1.45 7.84
N ILE A 173 19.02 2.10 6.95
CA ILE A 173 18.88 3.57 6.98
C ILE A 173 18.27 4.04 8.30
N MET A 174 17.29 3.32 8.85
CA MET A 174 16.70 3.67 10.14
C MET A 174 17.70 3.52 11.30
N GLU A 175 18.62 2.58 11.25
CA GLU A 175 19.73 2.45 12.24
C GLU A 175 20.69 3.63 12.14
N GLU A 176 21.12 3.98 10.92
CA GLU A 176 21.97 5.15 10.67
C GLU A 176 21.34 6.46 11.16
N LEU A 177 20.01 6.52 11.16
CA LEU A 177 19.24 7.66 11.69
C LEU A 177 18.98 7.56 13.20
N GLY A 178 19.47 6.52 13.88
CA GLY A 178 19.27 6.31 15.31
C GLY A 178 17.83 5.94 15.72
N LEU A 179 16.99 5.47 14.78
CA LEU A 179 15.58 5.19 15.02
C LEU A 179 15.33 3.76 15.50
N CYS A 180 16.13 2.79 15.07
CA CYS A 180 16.04 1.40 15.52
C CYS A 180 17.35 0.66 15.12
N ASN A 181 17.48 -0.63 15.48
CA ASN A 181 18.55 -1.47 14.95
C ASN A 181 18.21 -2.04 13.56
N GLU A 182 19.23 -2.44 12.79
CA GLU A 182 19.05 -2.99 11.43
C GLU A 182 18.56 -4.45 11.42
N LEU A 183 18.44 -5.10 12.58
CA LEU A 183 18.06 -6.51 12.66
C LEU A 183 16.76 -6.80 11.94
N CYS A 184 16.85 -7.69 10.98
CA CYS A 184 15.70 -8.17 10.23
C CYS A 184 15.18 -9.49 10.80
N ARG A 185 13.88 -9.68 10.75
CA ARG A 185 13.27 -10.97 11.15
C ARG A 185 13.64 -12.05 10.12
N PRO A 186 14.07 -13.26 10.55
CA PRO A 186 14.32 -14.37 9.64
C PRO A 186 13.14 -14.62 8.67
N PRO A 187 13.41 -15.06 7.43
CA PRO A 187 14.70 -15.51 6.88
C PRO A 187 15.62 -14.40 6.34
N TYR A 188 15.27 -13.13 6.51
CA TYR A 188 16.13 -12.05 6.06
C TYR A 188 17.43 -11.98 6.87
N LEU A 189 18.54 -11.79 6.17
CA LEU A 189 19.83 -11.43 6.75
C LEU A 189 19.97 -9.91 6.71
N ASN A 190 20.81 -9.35 7.57
CA ASN A 190 21.14 -7.93 7.55
C ASN A 190 21.79 -7.54 6.22
N LEU A 191 21.82 -6.23 5.94
CA LEU A 191 22.48 -5.70 4.77
C LEU A 191 24.00 -5.71 5.02
N ASN A 192 24.71 -6.64 4.37
CA ASN A 192 26.18 -6.60 4.34
C ASN A 192 26.60 -5.65 3.20
N LEU A 193 27.11 -4.51 3.56
CA LEU A 193 27.70 -3.51 2.67
C LEU A 193 29.21 -3.73 2.56
#